data_d08b8c4cd70fb8848a3d5ce166b63bd2
#
_entry.id   d08b8c4cd70fb8848a3d5ce166b63bd2
#
_cell.length_a   1.000
_cell.length_b   1.000
_cell.length_c   1.000
_cell.angle_alpha   90.00
_cell.angle_beta   90.00
_cell.angle_gamma   90.00
#
_symmetry.space_group_name_H-M   'P 1'
#
loop_
_entity.id
_entity.type
_entity.pdbx_description
1 polymer ?
#
loop_
_entity_poly.entity_id
_entity_poly.type
_entity_poly.pdbx_seq_one_letter_code
_entity_poly.pdbx_strand_id
1 'polypeptide(L)'
;MLELHDREWNEFYLRDIFPDIQRGKRLKNADHIQGKTPYVSSSAINNGVDAFIGNDDKVRKYKECLTLANSGSVGKTFYHSYEFIASDHVTSLKSDRLNKYSYLFIATIVQRLEEKYSFNREINDVRINKEKIVLPVDESGTPDYDFMEQYIKEREQQIVQKYIEYTGKNIQFGGGLPPLKEKEWKEFYLRDIFVIRPGKRLTRSNMQSGTKPFIGSSDSNNGVTAFVGNTNASEDRNVLGVNYNGSVVENFYHPYTCIFSDDVKRFVLRKHNGNKYIYLFMKTVILQQKNKYAYGYKFNEERMQKQMILLPTAANGQPDYDYMEQ
;
A
#
# COMPACT_ATOMS: atom_id res chain seq x y z
N MET A 1 -21.01 22.69 2.39
CA MET A 1 -20.39 21.37 2.67
C MET A 1 -21.14 20.75 3.80
N LEU A 2 -21.61 19.53 3.64
CA LEU A 2 -22.38 18.83 4.66
C LEU A 2 -21.46 18.43 5.83
N GLU A 3 -21.96 18.61 7.05
CA GLU A 3 -21.29 18.18 8.27
C GLU A 3 -22.16 17.16 9.02
N LEU A 4 -21.54 16.28 9.81
CA LEU A 4 -22.26 15.21 10.50
C LEU A 4 -23.29 15.73 11.53
N HIS A 5 -23.12 16.95 12.01
CA HIS A 5 -24.06 17.62 12.94
C HIS A 5 -25.23 18.32 12.25
N ASP A 6 -25.30 18.30 10.90
CA ASP A 6 -26.43 18.84 10.15
C ASP A 6 -27.69 17.95 10.22
N ARG A 7 -27.57 16.81 10.87
CA ARG A 7 -28.66 15.85 11.07
C ARG A 7 -28.73 15.38 12.51
N GLU A 8 -29.93 15.05 12.95
CA GLU A 8 -30.13 14.24 14.12
C GLU A 8 -29.78 12.79 13.85
N TRP A 9 -29.47 12.03 14.90
CA TRP A 9 -29.02 10.65 14.80
C TRP A 9 -29.85 9.76 15.70
N ASN A 10 -30.35 8.63 15.14
CA ASN A 10 -31.14 7.64 15.85
C ASN A 10 -30.53 6.24 15.76
N GLU A 11 -30.88 5.39 16.72
CA GLU A 11 -30.47 3.98 16.75
C GLU A 11 -31.38 3.11 15.89
N PHE A 12 -30.77 2.24 15.07
CA PHE A 12 -31.48 1.26 14.25
C PHE A 12 -30.84 -0.12 14.42
N TYR A 13 -31.66 -1.19 14.44
CA TYR A 13 -31.09 -2.53 14.36
C TYR A 13 -30.47 -2.77 12.98
N LEU A 14 -29.32 -3.45 12.95
CA LEU A 14 -28.67 -3.83 11.69
C LEU A 14 -29.60 -4.57 10.73
N ARG A 15 -30.45 -5.45 11.25
CA ARG A 15 -31.43 -6.22 10.49
C ARG A 15 -32.51 -5.34 9.82
N ASP A 16 -32.80 -4.16 10.36
CA ASP A 16 -33.80 -3.24 9.80
C ASP A 16 -33.20 -2.42 8.64
N ILE A 17 -31.89 -2.20 8.67
CA ILE A 17 -31.11 -1.55 7.61
C ILE A 17 -30.75 -2.54 6.50
N PHE A 18 -30.34 -3.75 6.89
CA PHE A 18 -29.92 -4.83 6.01
C PHE A 18 -30.87 -6.02 6.12
N PRO A 19 -31.93 -6.08 5.29
CA PRO A 19 -32.88 -7.20 5.30
C PRO A 19 -32.24 -8.55 4.91
N ASP A 20 -31.17 -8.52 4.12
CA ASP A 20 -30.40 -9.70 3.74
C ASP A 20 -29.04 -9.70 4.47
N ILE A 21 -29.03 -10.42 5.59
CA ILE A 21 -27.83 -10.70 6.39
C ILE A 21 -27.50 -12.18 6.24
N GLN A 22 -26.44 -12.49 5.52
CA GLN A 22 -26.09 -13.89 5.25
C GLN A 22 -24.61 -14.15 5.47
N ARG A 23 -24.31 -15.15 6.30
CA ARG A 23 -22.96 -15.64 6.50
C ARG A 23 -22.46 -16.40 5.27
N GLY A 24 -21.18 -16.22 4.92
CA GLY A 24 -20.52 -17.00 3.88
C GLY A 24 -20.45 -18.50 4.20
N LYS A 25 -19.79 -19.25 3.37
CA LYS A 25 -19.70 -20.73 3.49
C LYS A 25 -18.26 -21.19 3.56
N ARG A 26 -18.01 -22.12 4.49
CA ARG A 26 -16.68 -22.68 4.67
C ARG A 26 -16.19 -23.36 3.41
N LEU A 27 -15.01 -22.95 2.96
CA LEU A 27 -14.23 -23.58 1.91
C LEU A 27 -12.78 -23.68 2.40
N LYS A 28 -12.21 -24.89 2.40
CA LYS A 28 -10.81 -25.06 2.82
C LYS A 28 -9.87 -24.63 1.71
N ASN A 29 -8.70 -24.11 2.06
CA ASN A 29 -7.69 -23.69 1.07
C ASN A 29 -7.30 -24.82 0.11
N ALA A 30 -7.28 -26.08 0.59
CA ALA A 30 -6.99 -27.25 -0.23
C ALA A 30 -8.08 -27.53 -1.31
N ASP A 31 -9.28 -26.99 -1.13
CA ASP A 31 -10.41 -27.16 -2.04
C ASP A 31 -10.55 -25.96 -3.00
N HIS A 32 -9.65 -24.98 -2.94
CA HIS A 32 -9.66 -23.83 -3.85
C HIS A 32 -9.26 -24.27 -5.26
N ILE A 33 -10.11 -23.99 -6.22
CA ILE A 33 -9.81 -24.09 -7.65
C ILE A 33 -9.30 -22.74 -8.12
N GLN A 34 -8.20 -22.70 -8.85
CA GLN A 34 -7.67 -21.45 -9.39
C GLN A 34 -8.68 -20.77 -10.32
N GLY A 35 -8.88 -19.46 -10.17
CA GLY A 35 -9.86 -18.72 -10.96
C GLY A 35 -9.71 -17.20 -10.85
N LYS A 36 -10.79 -16.48 -11.19
CA LYS A 36 -10.80 -15.01 -11.24
C LYS A 36 -11.78 -14.36 -10.27
N THR A 37 -12.60 -15.15 -9.57
CA THR A 37 -13.56 -14.62 -8.59
C THR A 37 -12.85 -14.34 -7.27
N PRO A 38 -12.92 -13.11 -6.74
CA PRO A 38 -12.35 -12.80 -5.44
C PRO A 38 -12.93 -13.69 -4.33
N TYR A 39 -12.08 -14.24 -3.49
CA TYR A 39 -12.45 -14.95 -2.27
C TYR A 39 -12.20 -14.04 -1.07
N VAL A 40 -13.26 -13.66 -0.37
CA VAL A 40 -13.21 -12.75 0.76
C VAL A 40 -13.20 -13.54 2.06
N SER A 41 -12.16 -13.29 2.87
CA SER A 41 -11.96 -13.86 4.20
C SER A 41 -12.00 -12.78 5.27
N SER A 42 -11.81 -13.15 6.54
CA SER A 42 -11.76 -12.22 7.68
C SER A 42 -10.43 -11.46 7.78
N SER A 43 -9.87 -11.03 6.67
CA SER A 43 -8.64 -10.23 6.61
C SER A 43 -8.94 -8.74 6.77
N ALA A 44 -8.00 -7.98 7.35
CA ALA A 44 -8.08 -6.52 7.46
C ALA A 44 -7.44 -5.79 6.28
N ILE A 45 -6.76 -6.49 5.38
CA ILE A 45 -6.03 -5.93 4.23
C ILE A 45 -6.72 -6.31 2.92
N ASN A 46 -6.38 -5.59 1.84
CA ASN A 46 -6.87 -5.85 0.48
C ASN A 46 -8.40 -5.98 0.40
N ASN A 47 -9.17 -5.18 1.16
CA ASN A 47 -10.63 -5.28 1.28
C ASN A 47 -11.11 -6.69 1.64
N GLY A 48 -10.34 -7.44 2.43
CA GLY A 48 -10.65 -8.81 2.81
C GLY A 48 -10.40 -9.85 1.72
N VAL A 49 -9.97 -9.46 0.51
CA VAL A 49 -9.66 -10.39 -0.59
C VAL A 49 -8.36 -11.13 -0.28
N ASP A 50 -8.47 -12.44 -0.11
CA ASP A 50 -7.40 -13.34 0.30
C ASP A 50 -6.88 -14.21 -0.86
N ALA A 51 -7.74 -14.50 -1.83
CA ALA A 51 -7.40 -15.30 -3.01
C ALA A 51 -8.31 -14.95 -4.20
N PHE A 52 -7.98 -15.50 -5.36
CA PHE A 52 -8.85 -15.55 -6.55
C PHE A 52 -9.13 -17.01 -6.89
N ILE A 53 -10.41 -17.40 -6.90
CA ILE A 53 -10.83 -18.79 -7.06
C ILE A 53 -11.87 -18.95 -8.17
N GLY A 54 -12.04 -20.20 -8.64
CA GLY A 54 -12.98 -20.59 -9.69
C GLY A 54 -14.07 -21.54 -9.22
N ASN A 55 -14.24 -21.69 -7.91
CA ASN A 55 -15.26 -22.58 -7.34
C ASN A 55 -16.68 -22.06 -7.62
N ASP A 56 -17.58 -22.95 -8.06
CA ASP A 56 -19.01 -22.66 -8.24
C ASP A 56 -19.89 -23.49 -7.29
N ASP A 57 -19.46 -24.71 -7.00
CA ASP A 57 -20.17 -25.58 -6.08
C ASP A 57 -19.81 -25.32 -4.62
N LYS A 58 -20.80 -25.51 -3.73
CA LYS A 58 -20.66 -25.43 -2.27
C LYS A 58 -20.17 -24.09 -1.75
N VAL A 59 -20.22 -23.04 -2.55
CA VAL A 59 -19.88 -21.65 -2.21
C VAL A 59 -21.13 -20.77 -2.14
N ARG A 60 -20.99 -19.57 -1.60
CA ARG A 60 -22.00 -18.50 -1.68
C ARG A 60 -21.37 -17.30 -2.35
N LYS A 61 -22.03 -16.82 -3.39
CA LYS A 61 -21.63 -15.64 -4.15
C LYS A 61 -22.46 -14.44 -3.73
N TYR A 62 -21.82 -13.31 -3.65
CA TYR A 62 -22.42 -12.04 -3.28
C TYR A 62 -21.95 -10.94 -4.22
N LYS A 63 -22.72 -9.87 -4.29
CA LYS A 63 -22.41 -8.68 -5.09
C LYS A 63 -23.15 -7.46 -4.53
N GLU A 64 -22.54 -6.29 -4.65
CA GLU A 64 -23.12 -5.01 -4.23
C GLU A 64 -23.60 -5.04 -2.78
N CYS A 65 -22.71 -5.33 -1.85
CA CYS A 65 -23.00 -5.43 -0.42
C CYS A 65 -21.78 -5.08 0.44
N LEU A 66 -21.99 -4.92 1.74
CA LEU A 66 -20.89 -4.91 2.71
C LEU A 66 -20.54 -6.34 3.11
N THR A 67 -19.26 -6.54 3.41
CA THR A 67 -18.79 -7.68 4.19
C THR A 67 -18.40 -7.23 5.58
N LEU A 68 -18.75 -8.02 6.58
CA LEU A 68 -18.36 -7.84 7.97
C LEU A 68 -17.60 -9.09 8.42
N ALA A 69 -16.35 -8.92 8.87
CA ALA A 69 -15.56 -10.01 9.43
C ALA A 69 -16.11 -10.43 10.80
N ASN A 70 -16.54 -11.70 10.91
CA ASN A 70 -17.13 -12.26 12.13
C ASN A 70 -16.08 -12.67 13.16
N SER A 71 -14.92 -13.14 12.68
CA SER A 71 -13.77 -13.65 13.43
C SER A 71 -12.49 -13.13 12.79
N GLY A 72 -11.33 -13.53 13.26
CA GLY A 72 -10.06 -13.02 12.78
C GLY A 72 -9.95 -11.51 13.01
N SER A 73 -9.99 -10.71 11.96
CA SER A 73 -10.05 -9.24 12.05
C SER A 73 -11.48 -8.77 12.31
N VAL A 74 -12.05 -9.16 13.46
CA VAL A 74 -13.46 -8.94 13.83
C VAL A 74 -13.85 -7.47 13.67
N GLY A 75 -14.99 -7.21 13.05
CA GLY A 75 -15.55 -5.88 12.82
C GLY A 75 -15.06 -5.20 11.54
N LYS A 76 -14.00 -5.67 10.90
CA LYS A 76 -13.56 -5.10 9.62
C LYS A 76 -14.65 -5.24 8.56
N THR A 77 -14.96 -4.12 7.93
CA THR A 77 -16.12 -3.97 7.04
C THR A 77 -15.68 -3.33 5.73
N PHE A 78 -16.07 -3.96 4.60
CA PHE A 78 -15.71 -3.48 3.27
C PHE A 78 -16.90 -3.53 2.32
N TYR A 79 -17.00 -2.55 1.42
CA TYR A 79 -17.96 -2.55 0.32
C TYR A 79 -17.38 -3.23 -0.91
N HIS A 80 -18.16 -4.13 -1.52
CA HIS A 80 -17.79 -4.84 -2.75
C HIS A 80 -18.86 -4.57 -3.83
N SER A 81 -18.46 -3.85 -4.89
CA SER A 81 -19.32 -3.57 -6.07
C SER A 81 -19.33 -4.73 -7.07
N TYR A 82 -18.44 -5.69 -6.93
CA TYR A 82 -18.22 -6.83 -7.81
C TYR A 82 -18.67 -8.15 -7.17
N GLU A 83 -18.84 -9.19 -8.00
CA GLU A 83 -19.15 -10.55 -7.50
C GLU A 83 -17.95 -11.16 -6.78
N PHE A 84 -18.20 -11.75 -5.63
CA PHE A 84 -17.20 -12.44 -4.82
C PHE A 84 -17.78 -13.63 -4.09
N ILE A 85 -16.91 -14.52 -3.61
CA ILE A 85 -17.24 -15.67 -2.75
C ILE A 85 -16.78 -15.34 -1.33
N ALA A 86 -17.61 -15.54 -0.32
CA ALA A 86 -17.27 -15.29 1.07
C ALA A 86 -17.05 -16.57 1.88
N SER A 87 -16.00 -16.55 2.72
CA SER A 87 -15.75 -17.58 3.74
C SER A 87 -16.81 -17.55 4.84
N ASP A 88 -16.90 -18.59 5.63
CA ASP A 88 -17.76 -18.67 6.83
C ASP A 88 -17.33 -17.72 7.97
N HIS A 89 -16.18 -17.07 7.84
CA HIS A 89 -15.68 -16.03 8.75
C HIS A 89 -16.14 -14.62 8.37
N VAL A 90 -16.99 -14.48 7.36
CA VAL A 90 -17.49 -13.21 6.83
C VAL A 90 -19.02 -13.28 6.70
N THR A 91 -19.70 -12.20 7.09
CA THR A 91 -21.15 -12.01 6.86
C THR A 91 -21.36 -10.92 5.82
N SER A 92 -22.19 -11.19 4.82
CA SER A 92 -22.71 -10.21 3.87
C SER A 92 -23.87 -9.44 4.50
N LEU A 93 -23.86 -8.11 4.33
CA LEU A 93 -24.94 -7.20 4.72
C LEU A 93 -25.45 -6.51 3.45
N LYS A 94 -26.66 -6.83 3.03
CA LYS A 94 -27.24 -6.32 1.77
C LYS A 94 -28.58 -5.65 1.97
N SER A 95 -28.81 -4.58 1.22
CA SER A 95 -30.07 -3.86 1.14
C SER A 95 -30.22 -3.22 -0.23
N ASP A 96 -31.33 -3.43 -0.88
CA ASP A 96 -31.64 -2.82 -2.21
C ASP A 96 -31.97 -1.32 -2.09
N ARG A 97 -32.12 -0.80 -0.87
CA ARG A 97 -32.33 0.64 -0.60
C ARG A 97 -31.02 1.45 -0.62
N LEU A 98 -29.86 0.77 -0.63
CA LEU A 98 -28.55 1.40 -0.50
C LEU A 98 -27.81 1.41 -1.85
N ASN A 99 -27.12 2.50 -2.11
CA ASN A 99 -26.17 2.62 -3.21
C ASN A 99 -24.73 2.61 -2.71
N LYS A 100 -23.74 2.66 -3.61
CA LYS A 100 -22.29 2.69 -3.29
C LYS A 100 -21.98 3.67 -2.15
N TYR A 101 -22.51 4.87 -2.20
CA TYR A 101 -22.14 5.95 -1.27
C TYR A 101 -22.75 5.76 0.11
N SER A 102 -24.02 5.41 0.17
CA SER A 102 -24.67 5.07 1.44
C SER A 102 -24.05 3.81 2.08
N TYR A 103 -23.66 2.81 1.29
CA TYR A 103 -22.87 1.68 1.79
C TYR A 103 -21.53 2.12 2.39
N LEU A 104 -20.78 3.00 1.72
CA LEU A 104 -19.50 3.50 2.23
C LEU A 104 -19.66 4.30 3.52
N PHE A 105 -20.73 5.10 3.64
CA PHE A 105 -21.05 5.81 4.88
C PHE A 105 -21.31 4.82 6.02
N ILE A 106 -22.23 3.87 5.81
CA ILE A 106 -22.64 2.90 6.82
C ILE A 106 -21.47 1.95 7.18
N ALA A 107 -20.61 1.62 6.23
CA ALA A 107 -19.43 0.78 6.49
C ALA A 107 -18.54 1.35 7.60
N THR A 108 -18.33 2.67 7.65
CA THR A 108 -17.53 3.31 8.71
C THR A 108 -18.17 3.17 10.10
N ILE A 109 -19.50 3.15 10.15
CA ILE A 109 -20.26 2.99 11.40
C ILE A 109 -20.27 1.53 11.84
N VAL A 110 -20.53 0.60 10.92
CA VAL A 110 -20.51 -0.84 11.19
C VAL A 110 -19.13 -1.29 11.64
N GLN A 111 -18.06 -0.74 11.07
CA GLN A 111 -16.69 -1.07 11.48
C GLN A 111 -16.40 -0.74 12.94
N ARG A 112 -17.11 0.22 13.56
CA ARG A 112 -16.96 0.52 14.99
C ARG A 112 -17.34 -0.64 15.91
N LEU A 113 -17.99 -1.68 15.39
CA LEU A 113 -18.20 -2.92 16.12
C LEU A 113 -16.89 -3.59 16.55
N GLU A 114 -15.74 -3.27 15.91
CA GLU A 114 -14.42 -3.74 16.35
C GLU A 114 -14.06 -3.29 17.78
N GLU A 115 -14.66 -2.21 18.29
CA GLU A 115 -14.48 -1.73 19.67
C GLU A 115 -15.20 -2.63 20.67
N LYS A 116 -16.29 -3.30 20.25
CA LYS A 116 -17.17 -4.13 21.09
C LYS A 116 -16.85 -5.62 20.99
N TYR A 117 -16.31 -6.06 19.86
CA TYR A 117 -16.05 -7.44 19.54
C TYR A 117 -14.56 -7.70 19.31
N SER A 118 -14.14 -8.94 19.55
CA SER A 118 -12.74 -9.35 19.45
C SER A 118 -12.67 -10.85 19.11
N PHE A 119 -11.45 -11.37 18.94
CA PHE A 119 -11.23 -12.81 18.70
C PHE A 119 -11.93 -13.72 19.73
N ASN A 120 -11.95 -13.33 21.01
CA ASN A 120 -12.62 -14.09 22.06
C ASN A 120 -14.13 -13.81 22.16
N ARG A 121 -14.64 -12.86 21.41
CA ARG A 121 -16.04 -12.46 21.36
C ARG A 121 -16.45 -12.16 19.93
N GLU A 122 -16.55 -13.20 19.11
CA GLU A 122 -16.92 -13.10 17.70
C GLU A 122 -18.34 -12.57 17.46
N ILE A 123 -18.57 -11.99 16.29
CA ILE A 123 -19.90 -11.56 15.82
C ILE A 123 -20.59 -12.77 15.20
N ASN A 124 -21.47 -13.44 15.97
CA ASN A 124 -22.29 -14.52 15.45
C ASN A 124 -23.68 -14.05 14.99
N ASP A 125 -24.43 -14.93 14.35
CA ASP A 125 -25.74 -14.62 13.75
C ASP A 125 -26.75 -14.09 14.78
N VAL A 126 -26.68 -14.57 16.04
CA VAL A 126 -27.56 -14.10 17.12
C VAL A 126 -27.20 -12.69 17.55
N ARG A 127 -25.91 -12.40 17.62
CA ARG A 127 -25.40 -11.09 18.04
C ARG A 127 -25.66 -10.04 16.97
N ILE A 128 -25.34 -10.33 15.70
CA ILE A 128 -25.50 -9.37 14.61
C ILE A 128 -26.94 -8.92 14.44
N ASN A 129 -27.91 -9.82 14.64
CA ASN A 129 -29.33 -9.50 14.57
C ASN A 129 -29.85 -8.62 15.74
N LYS A 130 -29.07 -8.50 16.81
CA LYS A 130 -29.38 -7.65 17.97
C LYS A 130 -28.56 -6.38 18.03
N GLU A 131 -27.58 -6.25 17.11
CA GLU A 131 -26.75 -5.06 17.06
C GLU A 131 -27.55 -3.87 16.55
N LYS A 132 -27.24 -2.72 17.16
CA LYS A 132 -27.72 -1.43 16.73
C LYS A 132 -26.60 -0.57 16.22
N ILE A 133 -26.88 0.22 15.22
CA ILE A 133 -26.01 1.28 14.71
C ILE A 133 -26.75 2.61 14.78
N VAL A 134 -26.01 3.70 14.90
CA VAL A 134 -26.55 5.05 14.93
C VAL A 134 -26.42 5.67 13.54
N LEU A 135 -27.52 6.12 12.94
CA LEU A 135 -27.55 6.71 11.60
C LEU A 135 -28.18 8.09 11.63
N PRO A 136 -27.80 9.00 10.71
CA PRO A 136 -28.48 10.27 10.53
C PRO A 136 -29.90 10.04 10.04
N VAL A 137 -30.83 10.84 10.53
CA VAL A 137 -32.27 10.74 10.18
C VAL A 137 -32.78 11.99 9.48
N ASP A 138 -33.80 11.78 8.66
CA ASP A 138 -34.61 12.83 8.07
C ASP A 138 -35.65 13.37 9.06
N GLU A 139 -36.49 14.32 8.61
CA GLU A 139 -37.55 14.93 9.42
C GLU A 139 -38.61 13.91 9.92
N SER A 140 -38.73 12.77 9.26
CA SER A 140 -39.64 11.69 9.65
C SER A 140 -39.05 10.73 10.68
N GLY A 141 -37.76 10.90 11.03
CA GLY A 141 -37.02 10.01 11.93
C GLY A 141 -36.55 8.71 11.26
N THR A 142 -36.59 8.61 9.94
CA THR A 142 -36.09 7.47 9.17
C THR A 142 -34.64 7.73 8.71
N PRO A 143 -33.82 6.68 8.41
CA PRO A 143 -32.45 6.88 7.96
C PRO A 143 -32.38 7.75 6.71
N ASP A 144 -31.66 8.87 6.77
CA ASP A 144 -31.47 9.81 5.67
C ASP A 144 -30.37 9.31 4.71
N TYR A 145 -30.74 8.41 3.81
CA TYR A 145 -29.82 7.84 2.83
C TYR A 145 -29.32 8.87 1.80
N ASP A 146 -30.13 9.88 1.50
CA ASP A 146 -29.73 10.97 0.59
C ASP A 146 -28.64 11.84 1.22
N PHE A 147 -28.75 12.15 2.50
CA PHE A 147 -27.68 12.82 3.24
C PHE A 147 -26.40 12.00 3.25
N MET A 148 -26.47 10.70 3.56
CA MET A 148 -25.31 9.82 3.57
C MET A 148 -24.62 9.77 2.21
N GLU A 149 -25.39 9.69 1.14
CA GLU A 149 -24.89 9.70 -0.24
C GLU A 149 -24.18 11.01 -0.57
N GLN A 150 -24.82 12.14 -0.33
CA GLN A 150 -24.27 13.46 -0.62
C GLN A 150 -22.99 13.73 0.22
N TYR A 151 -23.01 13.35 1.49
CA TYR A 151 -21.86 13.49 2.37
C TYR A 151 -20.62 12.77 1.82
N ILE A 152 -20.77 11.51 1.40
CA ILE A 152 -19.63 10.73 0.83
C ILE A 152 -19.21 11.29 -0.52
N LYS A 153 -20.14 11.70 -1.39
CA LYS A 153 -19.81 12.34 -2.68
C LYS A 153 -18.98 13.62 -2.48
N GLU A 154 -19.35 14.46 -1.54
CA GLU A 154 -18.59 15.67 -1.22
C GLU A 154 -17.18 15.33 -0.70
N ARG A 155 -17.05 14.30 0.16
CA ARG A 155 -15.73 13.85 0.65
C ARG A 155 -14.87 13.25 -0.47
N GLU A 156 -15.46 12.44 -1.36
CA GLU A 156 -14.77 11.91 -2.56
C GLU A 156 -14.25 13.06 -3.44
N GLN A 157 -15.10 14.05 -3.74
CA GLN A 157 -14.71 15.23 -4.52
C GLN A 157 -13.56 16.02 -3.86
N GLN A 158 -13.61 16.21 -2.54
CA GLN A 158 -12.54 16.90 -1.81
C GLN A 158 -11.19 16.14 -1.90
N ILE A 159 -11.22 14.82 -1.77
CA ILE A 159 -10.01 14.00 -1.89
C ILE A 159 -9.45 14.10 -3.31
N VAL A 160 -10.32 13.98 -4.32
CA VAL A 160 -9.93 14.12 -5.73
C VAL A 160 -9.38 15.53 -6.00
N GLN A 161 -10.04 16.58 -5.52
CA GLN A 161 -9.58 17.95 -5.68
C GLN A 161 -8.21 18.19 -5.01
N LYS A 162 -8.03 17.73 -3.78
CA LYS A 162 -6.73 17.78 -3.09
C LYS A 162 -5.64 17.02 -3.85
N TYR A 163 -5.98 15.87 -4.43
CA TYR A 163 -5.06 15.09 -5.24
C TYR A 163 -4.67 15.85 -6.52
N ILE A 164 -5.65 16.44 -7.22
CA ILE A 164 -5.42 17.27 -8.43
C ILE A 164 -4.55 18.48 -8.07
N GLU A 165 -4.83 19.17 -6.96
CA GLU A 165 -4.00 20.29 -6.50
C GLU A 165 -2.58 19.87 -6.15
N TYR A 166 -2.43 18.73 -5.46
CA TYR A 166 -1.12 18.15 -5.14
C TYR A 166 -0.36 17.76 -6.41
N THR A 167 -1.00 17.06 -7.33
CA THR A 167 -0.41 16.64 -8.60
C THR A 167 -0.20 17.83 -9.54
N GLY A 168 -1.14 18.77 -9.64
CA GLY A 168 -1.02 19.97 -10.44
C GLY A 168 0.07 20.94 -9.96
N LYS A 169 0.33 21.01 -8.67
CA LYS A 169 1.46 21.77 -8.11
C LYS A 169 2.81 21.08 -8.32
N ASN A 170 2.82 19.74 -8.39
CA ASN A 170 4.03 18.94 -8.53
C ASN A 170 4.26 18.43 -9.95
N ILE A 171 3.22 18.43 -10.79
CA ILE A 171 3.28 18.13 -12.21
C ILE A 171 3.05 19.44 -12.97
N GLN A 172 4.00 20.38 -12.88
CA GLN A 172 4.28 21.14 -14.07
C GLN A 172 4.86 20.13 -15.08
N PHE A 173 4.01 19.45 -15.81
CA PHE A 173 4.43 18.88 -17.09
C PHE A 173 4.81 20.07 -17.96
N GLY A 174 6.04 20.52 -17.80
CA GLY A 174 6.71 21.37 -18.78
C GLY A 174 6.54 20.72 -20.11
N GLY A 175 6.15 21.47 -21.12
CA GLY A 175 5.72 21.02 -22.43
C GLY A 175 6.39 19.75 -22.88
N GLY A 176 5.58 18.72 -23.05
CA GLY A 176 5.83 17.47 -23.74
C GLY A 176 7.19 16.86 -23.61
N LEU A 177 7.50 16.23 -22.46
CA LEU A 177 8.62 15.28 -22.44
C LEU A 177 8.36 14.20 -23.50
N PRO A 178 9.34 13.84 -24.31
CA PRO A 178 9.20 12.73 -25.23
C PRO A 178 8.90 11.46 -24.42
N PRO A 179 7.98 10.59 -24.88
CA PRO A 179 7.75 9.29 -24.25
C PRO A 179 9.04 8.50 -24.09
N LEU A 180 9.16 7.65 -23.08
CA LEU A 180 10.34 6.81 -22.83
C LEU A 180 10.84 6.09 -24.07
N LYS A 181 9.93 5.63 -24.95
CA LYS A 181 10.24 4.91 -26.19
C LYS A 181 10.84 5.80 -27.29
N GLU A 182 10.64 7.11 -27.22
CA GLU A 182 11.14 8.10 -28.19
C GLU A 182 12.43 8.78 -27.71
N LYS A 183 12.79 8.56 -26.44
CA LYS A 183 14.02 9.07 -25.86
C LYS A 183 15.20 8.21 -26.31
N GLU A 184 16.34 8.82 -26.59
CA GLU A 184 17.59 8.10 -26.85
C GLU A 184 18.14 7.56 -25.54
N TRP A 185 18.58 6.29 -25.54
CA TRP A 185 19.14 5.59 -24.38
C TRP A 185 20.52 5.09 -24.70
N LYS A 186 21.46 5.23 -23.74
CA LYS A 186 22.84 4.70 -23.84
C LYS A 186 23.21 3.93 -22.60
N GLU A 187 24.17 3.03 -22.75
CA GLU A 187 24.76 2.27 -21.65
C GLU A 187 25.82 3.09 -20.92
N PHE A 188 25.76 3.08 -19.60
CA PHE A 188 26.73 3.73 -18.72
C PHE A 188 27.15 2.75 -17.62
N TYR A 189 28.45 2.72 -17.31
CA TYR A 189 28.92 1.98 -16.13
C TYR A 189 28.48 2.67 -14.85
N LEU A 190 28.05 1.86 -13.85
CA LEU A 190 27.68 2.41 -12.55
C LEU A 190 28.81 3.24 -11.91
N ARG A 191 30.06 2.84 -12.10
CA ARG A 191 31.24 3.59 -11.64
C ARG A 191 31.35 5.01 -12.22
N ASP A 192 30.82 5.24 -13.41
CA ASP A 192 30.89 6.54 -14.09
C ASP A 192 29.77 7.47 -13.61
N ILE A 193 28.66 6.88 -13.17
CA ILE A 193 27.48 7.58 -12.65
C ILE A 193 27.60 7.83 -11.15
N PHE A 194 28.07 6.84 -10.39
CA PHE A 194 28.08 6.88 -8.92
C PHE A 194 29.48 6.81 -8.30
N VAL A 195 29.63 7.49 -7.17
CA VAL A 195 30.61 7.17 -6.16
C VAL A 195 30.01 6.08 -5.28
N ILE A 196 30.58 4.88 -5.30
CA ILE A 196 30.14 3.73 -4.53
C ILE A 196 30.96 3.68 -3.23
N ARG A 197 30.28 3.79 -2.09
CA ARG A 197 30.91 3.79 -0.77
C ARG A 197 30.44 2.60 0.07
N PRO A 198 31.30 1.94 0.83
CA PRO A 198 30.90 0.82 1.69
C PRO A 198 30.10 1.30 2.90
N GLY A 199 29.16 0.47 3.36
CA GLY A 199 28.62 0.58 4.70
C GLY A 199 29.62 0.06 5.74
N LYS A 200 29.26 0.07 7.02
CA LYS A 200 30.12 -0.37 8.11
C LYS A 200 29.37 -1.32 9.05
N ARG A 201 30.03 -2.42 9.38
CA ARG A 201 29.47 -3.43 10.29
C ARG A 201 29.14 -2.82 11.65
N LEU A 202 27.93 -3.06 12.11
CA LEU A 202 27.47 -2.76 13.46
C LEU A 202 26.66 -3.96 13.95
N THR A 203 27.20 -4.65 14.96
CA THR A 203 26.53 -5.83 15.54
C THR A 203 25.42 -5.39 16.49
N ARG A 204 24.41 -6.24 16.69
CA ARG A 204 23.30 -5.95 17.62
C ARG A 204 23.78 -5.62 19.02
N SER A 205 24.84 -6.30 19.50
CA SER A 205 25.42 -6.04 20.82
C SER A 205 26.06 -4.66 20.98
N ASN A 206 26.43 -4.02 19.86
CA ASN A 206 27.06 -2.71 19.84
C ASN A 206 26.07 -1.59 19.46
N MET A 207 24.81 -1.93 19.17
CA MET A 207 23.79 -0.94 18.89
C MET A 207 23.37 -0.22 20.16
N GLN A 208 23.37 1.11 20.10
CA GLN A 208 22.85 1.99 21.13
C GLN A 208 21.45 2.43 20.72
N SER A 209 20.52 2.49 21.65
CA SER A 209 19.16 2.97 21.37
C SER A 209 19.17 4.43 20.89
N GLY A 210 18.37 4.75 19.88
CA GLY A 210 18.29 6.10 19.32
C GLY A 210 17.22 6.20 18.22
N THR A 211 17.28 7.31 17.47
CA THR A 211 16.28 7.64 16.45
C THR A 211 16.81 7.61 15.01
N LYS A 212 18.12 7.39 14.84
CA LYS A 212 18.75 7.35 13.52
C LYS A 212 18.49 6.00 12.84
N PRO A 213 17.94 5.95 11.62
CA PRO A 213 17.74 4.70 10.90
C PRO A 213 19.07 3.96 10.64
N PHE A 214 19.10 2.65 10.91
CA PHE A 214 20.15 1.73 10.52
C PHE A 214 19.67 0.88 9.35
N ILE A 215 20.37 1.01 8.22
CA ILE A 215 20.00 0.39 6.95
C ILE A 215 20.73 -0.95 6.81
N GLY A 216 19.97 -2.02 6.76
CA GLY A 216 20.43 -3.39 6.52
C GLY A 216 20.01 -3.90 5.14
N SER A 217 20.49 -5.08 4.77
CA SER A 217 20.21 -5.69 3.46
C SER A 217 18.83 -6.40 3.41
N SER A 218 17.79 -5.68 3.74
CA SER A 218 16.37 -6.10 3.67
C SER A 218 15.74 -5.65 2.36
N ASP A 219 14.65 -6.31 1.96
CA ASP A 219 13.76 -5.94 0.84
C ASP A 219 12.50 -5.20 1.31
N SER A 220 12.34 -5.00 2.60
CA SER A 220 11.18 -4.38 3.24
C SER A 220 11.55 -3.15 4.05
N ASN A 221 10.54 -2.37 4.46
CA ASN A 221 10.68 -1.20 5.33
C ASN A 221 11.75 -0.19 4.88
N ASN A 222 11.89 0.00 3.57
CA ASN A 222 12.93 0.87 2.98
C ASN A 222 14.36 0.51 3.44
N GLY A 223 14.62 -0.78 3.72
CA GLY A 223 15.91 -1.26 4.25
C GLY A 223 16.18 -0.93 5.71
N VAL A 224 15.26 -0.24 6.41
CA VAL A 224 15.43 0.11 7.83
C VAL A 224 15.23 -1.13 8.70
N THR A 225 16.29 -1.58 9.37
CA THR A 225 16.28 -2.78 10.22
C THR A 225 16.34 -2.46 11.71
N ALA A 226 16.73 -1.23 12.08
CA ALA A 226 16.75 -0.75 13.45
C ALA A 226 16.79 0.79 13.50
N PHE A 227 16.57 1.34 14.70
CA PHE A 227 16.84 2.75 15.02
C PHE A 227 17.94 2.79 16.09
N VAL A 228 19.00 3.57 15.83
CA VAL A 228 20.20 3.60 16.66
C VAL A 228 20.66 5.01 17.02
N GLY A 229 21.39 5.13 18.13
CA GLY A 229 22.11 6.35 18.53
C GLY A 229 23.56 6.42 18.00
N ASN A 230 24.05 5.32 17.44
CA ASN A 230 25.42 5.22 16.94
C ASN A 230 25.71 6.16 15.78
N THR A 231 26.99 6.56 15.68
CA THR A 231 27.57 7.26 14.53
C THR A 231 28.78 6.49 14.04
N ASN A 232 28.98 6.37 12.75
CA ASN A 232 30.15 5.73 12.16
C ASN A 232 30.45 6.27 10.74
N ALA A 233 31.52 5.83 10.12
CA ALA A 233 31.95 6.26 8.79
C ALA A 233 30.96 5.94 7.64
N SER A 234 29.89 5.19 7.91
CA SER A 234 28.84 4.93 6.94
C SER A 234 27.67 5.93 7.01
N GLU A 235 27.73 6.91 7.90
CA GLU A 235 26.68 7.92 7.99
C GLU A 235 26.60 8.74 6.69
N ASP A 236 25.39 8.82 6.14
CA ASP A 236 25.15 9.54 4.89
C ASP A 236 23.71 10.02 4.78
N ARG A 237 23.45 10.89 3.82
CA ARG A 237 22.15 11.48 3.54
C ARG A 237 22.02 11.73 2.03
N ASN A 238 20.78 11.71 1.52
CA ASN A 238 20.48 11.93 0.09
C ASN A 238 21.24 10.94 -0.79
N VAL A 239 21.15 9.65 -0.49
CA VAL A 239 21.85 8.57 -1.17
C VAL A 239 20.95 7.39 -1.50
N LEU A 240 21.36 6.55 -2.43
CA LEU A 240 20.73 5.27 -2.71
C LEU A 240 21.52 4.17 -1.97
N GLY A 241 20.86 3.46 -1.06
CA GLY A 241 21.40 2.25 -0.42
C GLY A 241 21.13 1.04 -1.32
N VAL A 242 22.19 0.33 -1.72
CA VAL A 242 22.10 -0.84 -2.62
C VAL A 242 22.64 -2.08 -1.94
N ASN A 243 21.82 -3.11 -1.81
CA ASN A 243 22.19 -4.37 -1.17
C ASN A 243 23.12 -5.19 -2.06
N TYR A 244 24.30 -5.56 -1.55
CA TYR A 244 25.18 -6.48 -2.24
C TYR A 244 25.10 -7.91 -1.70
N ASN A 245 24.53 -8.10 -0.52
CA ASN A 245 24.29 -9.37 0.15
C ASN A 245 22.81 -9.42 0.63
N GLY A 246 22.35 -10.53 1.20
CA GLY A 246 20.96 -10.70 1.62
C GLY A 246 20.00 -10.58 0.43
N SER A 247 19.09 -9.61 0.45
CA SER A 247 18.20 -9.28 -0.67
C SER A 247 18.98 -8.53 -1.75
N VAL A 248 19.77 -9.27 -2.53
CA VAL A 248 20.75 -8.73 -3.49
C VAL A 248 20.08 -7.83 -4.54
N VAL A 249 20.72 -6.68 -4.86
CA VAL A 249 20.26 -5.62 -5.78
C VAL A 249 19.09 -4.80 -5.27
N GLU A 250 18.34 -5.25 -4.26
CA GLU A 250 17.35 -4.37 -3.65
C GLU A 250 18.00 -3.06 -3.23
N ASN A 251 17.28 -1.97 -3.48
CA ASN A 251 17.86 -0.66 -3.25
C ASN A 251 16.79 0.36 -2.87
N PHE A 252 17.17 1.32 -2.02
CA PHE A 252 16.24 2.31 -1.47
C PHE A 252 16.88 3.69 -1.39
N TYR A 253 16.07 4.71 -1.68
CA TYR A 253 16.49 6.10 -1.53
C TYR A 253 16.30 6.59 -0.09
N HIS A 254 17.33 7.19 0.47
CA HIS A 254 17.37 7.73 1.83
C HIS A 254 17.62 9.24 1.81
N PRO A 255 16.55 10.07 1.87
CA PRO A 255 16.69 11.52 1.94
C PRO A 255 17.15 12.03 3.31
N TYR A 256 17.07 11.21 4.33
CA TYR A 256 17.39 11.49 5.73
C TYR A 256 18.77 10.95 6.12
N THR A 257 19.34 11.48 7.21
CA THR A 257 20.59 10.98 7.78
C THR A 257 20.40 9.57 8.36
N CYS A 258 21.17 8.62 7.91
CA CYS A 258 21.16 7.23 8.36
C CYS A 258 22.55 6.61 8.29
N ILE A 259 22.73 5.45 8.91
CA ILE A 259 23.96 4.66 8.81
C ILE A 259 23.66 3.31 8.16
N PHE A 260 24.66 2.74 7.50
CA PHE A 260 24.50 1.56 6.64
C PHE A 260 25.34 0.38 7.15
N SER A 261 24.76 -0.83 7.13
CA SER A 261 25.47 -2.05 7.39
C SER A 261 26.53 -2.34 6.31
N ASP A 262 27.47 -3.19 6.63
CA ASP A 262 28.50 -3.67 5.68
C ASP A 262 27.92 -4.41 4.47
N ASP A 263 26.69 -4.90 4.55
CA ASP A 263 25.98 -5.58 3.45
C ASP A 263 25.27 -4.60 2.48
N VAL A 264 25.35 -3.29 2.72
CA VAL A 264 24.74 -2.26 1.87
C VAL A 264 25.80 -1.28 1.39
N LYS A 265 25.81 -0.99 0.09
CA LYS A 265 26.66 0.04 -0.50
C LYS A 265 25.86 1.33 -0.70
N ARG A 266 26.50 2.47 -0.50
CA ARG A 266 25.93 3.81 -0.69
C ARG A 266 26.32 4.34 -2.06
N PHE A 267 25.33 4.65 -2.89
CA PHE A 267 25.51 5.21 -4.22
C PHE A 267 25.21 6.69 -4.18
N VAL A 268 26.21 7.51 -4.46
CA VAL A 268 26.10 8.98 -4.55
C VAL A 268 26.41 9.40 -5.98
N LEU A 269 25.57 10.21 -6.62
CA LEU A 269 25.83 10.70 -7.96
C LEU A 269 27.14 11.49 -8.04
N ARG A 270 27.96 11.26 -9.09
CA ARG A 270 29.30 11.88 -9.23
C ARG A 270 29.21 13.33 -9.67
N LYS A 271 28.37 13.60 -10.65
CA LYS A 271 28.38 14.86 -11.42
C LYS A 271 27.09 15.66 -11.28
N HIS A 272 26.23 15.24 -10.37
CA HIS A 272 24.93 15.85 -10.16
C HIS A 272 24.51 15.78 -8.69
N ASN A 273 23.94 16.86 -8.18
CA ASN A 273 23.28 16.82 -6.87
C ASN A 273 21.92 16.14 -7.05
N GLY A 274 21.88 14.82 -6.85
CA GLY A 274 20.65 14.05 -6.99
C GLY A 274 19.55 14.53 -6.07
N ASN A 275 18.33 14.50 -6.58
CA ASN A 275 17.12 14.70 -5.81
C ASN A 275 16.28 13.42 -5.74
N LYS A 276 15.15 13.49 -5.07
CA LYS A 276 14.23 12.36 -4.88
C LYS A 276 13.89 11.67 -6.21
N TYR A 277 13.58 12.42 -7.25
CA TYR A 277 13.05 11.88 -8.52
C TYR A 277 14.14 11.17 -9.31
N ILE A 278 15.30 11.79 -9.42
CA ILE A 278 16.48 11.17 -10.06
C ILE A 278 16.87 9.87 -9.35
N TYR A 279 16.94 9.87 -8.00
CA TYR A 279 17.26 8.65 -7.26
C TYR A 279 16.19 7.57 -7.39
N LEU A 280 14.90 7.91 -7.48
CA LEU A 280 13.82 6.94 -7.73
C LEU A 280 13.89 6.36 -9.15
N PHE A 281 14.24 7.17 -10.14
CA PHE A 281 14.51 6.70 -11.49
C PHE A 281 15.68 5.71 -11.49
N MET A 282 16.82 6.10 -10.92
CA MET A 282 18.01 5.25 -10.81
C MET A 282 17.75 3.95 -10.05
N LYS A 283 16.96 4.02 -8.96
CA LYS A 283 16.49 2.85 -8.21
C LYS A 283 15.84 1.83 -9.13
N THR A 284 14.91 2.28 -9.96
CA THR A 284 14.15 1.42 -10.89
C THR A 284 15.08 0.76 -11.91
N VAL A 285 16.00 1.52 -12.49
CA VAL A 285 16.97 1.00 -13.49
C VAL A 285 17.94 -0.01 -12.86
N ILE A 286 18.45 0.26 -11.66
CA ILE A 286 19.33 -0.68 -10.94
C ILE A 286 18.58 -1.97 -10.60
N LEU A 287 17.32 -1.85 -10.13
CA LEU A 287 16.52 -3.01 -9.76
C LEU A 287 16.28 -3.98 -10.93
N GLN A 288 16.20 -3.48 -12.17
CA GLN A 288 16.10 -4.33 -13.37
C GLN A 288 17.29 -5.29 -13.54
N GLN A 289 18.42 -5.03 -12.88
CA GLN A 289 19.58 -5.91 -12.91
C GLN A 289 19.46 -7.11 -11.94
N LYS A 290 18.38 -7.17 -11.12
CA LYS A 290 18.19 -8.18 -10.07
C LYS A 290 18.29 -9.62 -10.60
N ASN A 291 17.78 -9.88 -11.81
CA ASN A 291 17.81 -11.21 -12.40
C ASN A 291 19.22 -11.74 -12.72
N LYS A 292 20.23 -10.88 -12.76
CA LYS A 292 21.64 -11.25 -13.00
C LYS A 292 22.34 -11.70 -11.74
N TYR A 293 21.80 -11.40 -10.55
CA TYR A 293 22.46 -11.57 -9.27
C TYR A 293 21.61 -12.38 -8.31
N ALA A 294 22.25 -13.19 -7.48
CA ALA A 294 21.63 -14.04 -6.49
C ALA A 294 22.56 -14.25 -5.29
N TYR A 295 22.10 -14.98 -4.28
CA TYR A 295 22.91 -15.29 -3.10
C TYR A 295 24.26 -15.95 -3.46
N GLY A 296 24.29 -16.85 -4.45
CA GLY A 296 25.53 -17.49 -4.97
C GLY A 296 26.34 -16.62 -5.93
N TYR A 297 25.78 -15.51 -6.42
CA TYR A 297 26.42 -14.57 -7.35
C TYR A 297 26.12 -13.13 -6.92
N LYS A 298 26.75 -12.73 -5.82
CA LYS A 298 26.50 -11.45 -5.16
C LYS A 298 26.84 -10.25 -6.03
N PHE A 299 26.13 -9.17 -5.83
CA PHE A 299 26.37 -7.86 -6.46
C PHE A 299 27.48 -7.11 -5.68
N ASN A 300 28.69 -7.69 -5.64
CA ASN A 300 29.82 -7.10 -4.94
C ASN A 300 30.35 -5.83 -5.63
N GLU A 301 31.24 -5.10 -4.97
CA GLU A 301 31.74 -3.80 -5.44
C GLU A 301 32.40 -3.88 -6.81
N GLU A 302 33.20 -4.91 -7.09
CA GLU A 302 33.82 -5.09 -8.40
C GLU A 302 32.79 -5.25 -9.51
N ARG A 303 31.73 -6.04 -9.27
CA ARG A 303 30.63 -6.24 -10.20
C ARG A 303 29.78 -4.99 -10.35
N MET A 304 29.53 -4.26 -9.25
CA MET A 304 28.84 -2.97 -9.29
C MET A 304 29.58 -1.98 -10.20
N GLN A 305 30.89 -1.88 -10.07
CA GLN A 305 31.66 -0.95 -10.89
C GLN A 305 31.66 -1.32 -12.39
N LYS A 306 31.55 -2.61 -12.71
CA LYS A 306 31.51 -3.13 -14.09
C LYS A 306 30.08 -3.25 -14.65
N GLN A 307 29.04 -3.09 -13.81
CA GLN A 307 27.66 -3.15 -14.27
C GLN A 307 27.30 -1.94 -15.12
N MET A 308 26.83 -2.19 -16.31
CA MET A 308 26.22 -1.18 -17.18
C MET A 308 24.71 -1.10 -16.93
N ILE A 309 24.18 0.10 -17.02
CA ILE A 309 22.74 0.42 -16.98
C ILE A 309 22.39 1.31 -18.16
N LEU A 310 21.17 1.17 -18.67
CA LEU A 310 20.62 2.04 -19.70
C LEU A 310 20.03 3.30 -19.06
N LEU A 311 20.47 4.47 -19.52
CA LEU A 311 19.94 5.76 -19.08
C LEU A 311 19.53 6.62 -20.28
N PRO A 312 18.50 7.48 -20.14
CA PRO A 312 18.16 8.46 -21.15
C PRO A 312 19.31 9.45 -21.33
N THR A 313 19.58 9.87 -22.56
CA THR A 313 20.70 10.77 -22.86
C THR A 313 20.22 12.13 -23.33
N ALA A 314 20.95 13.15 -22.91
CA ALA A 314 20.87 14.50 -23.44
C ALA A 314 21.62 14.61 -24.79
N ALA A 315 21.45 15.70 -25.51
CA ALA A 315 22.07 15.95 -26.81
C ALA A 315 23.63 15.86 -26.78
N ASN A 316 24.24 16.09 -25.61
CA ASN A 316 25.69 15.96 -25.42
C ASN A 316 26.16 14.51 -25.13
N GLY A 317 25.25 13.54 -25.19
CA GLY A 317 25.53 12.13 -24.95
C GLY A 317 25.76 11.76 -23.50
N GLN A 318 25.55 12.67 -22.54
CA GLN A 318 25.60 12.41 -21.10
C GLN A 318 24.21 12.00 -20.60
N PRO A 319 24.10 11.38 -19.38
CA PRO A 319 22.79 11.10 -18.76
C PRO A 319 21.95 12.35 -18.64
N ASP A 320 20.70 12.26 -19.08
CA ASP A 320 19.74 13.36 -19.04
C ASP A 320 19.01 13.39 -17.67
N TYR A 321 19.65 14.03 -16.68
CA TYR A 321 19.10 14.14 -15.34
C TYR A 321 17.83 14.99 -15.28
N ASP A 322 17.70 15.99 -16.15
CA ASP A 322 16.50 16.84 -16.22
C ASP A 322 15.29 16.01 -16.68
N TYR A 323 15.50 15.10 -17.64
CA TYR A 323 14.47 14.15 -18.05
C TYR A 323 14.10 13.13 -16.96
N MET A 324 15.07 12.69 -16.16
CA MET A 324 14.83 11.75 -15.07
C MET A 324 14.10 12.39 -13.87
N GLU A 325 14.23 13.71 -13.73
CA GLU A 325 13.61 14.48 -12.67
C GLU A 325 12.13 14.76 -12.93
N GLN A 326 11.76 15.00 -14.17
CA GLN A 326 10.40 15.32 -14.62
C GLN A 326 9.52 14.09 -14.71
#